data_fc5073db4fcab345df960b4dfd7dfe37
#
_entry.id   fc5073db4fcab345df960b4dfd7dfe37
#
_cell.length_a   1.000
_cell.length_b   1.000
_cell.length_c   1.000
_cell.angle_alpha   90.00
_cell.angle_beta   90.00
_cell.angle_gamma   90.00
#
_symmetry.space_group_name_H-M   'P 1'
#
loop_
_entity.id
_entity.type
_entity.pdbx_description
1 polymer ?
#
loop_
_entity_poly.entity_id
_entity_poly.type
_entity_poly.pdbx_seq_one_letter_code
_entity_poly.pdbx_strand_id
1 'polypeptide(L)'
;REVIIANAYFFPGYRLLHAMRNAARRGVRVKLIVQGEPDMPIVKVGARLLYNYLVKGGVQIYEYRRRPLHGKVALMDDHWATVGSSNLDPLSLSLNLEANLIIHDRQFNQTLRDNLQGLLDNDCVRVDDSMVPKRTWWNLGKSVLAFHFLRHFPAMVGWLPAHTPTLARVAPPVQ
;
A
#
# COMPACT_ATOMS: atom_id res chain seq x y z
N ARG A 1 14.28 0.03 -15.86
CA ARG A 1 13.56 -1.13 -15.32
C ARG A 1 13.23 -0.86 -13.88
N GLU A 2 12.03 -0.39 -13.72
CA GLU A 2 11.55 0.21 -12.51
C GLU A 2 10.08 -0.17 -12.30
N VAL A 3 9.71 -0.33 -11.03
CA VAL A 3 8.32 -0.47 -10.58
C VAL A 3 8.07 0.59 -9.52
N ILE A 4 7.01 1.39 -9.68
CA ILE A 4 6.54 2.31 -8.65
C ILE A 4 5.12 1.91 -8.28
N ILE A 5 4.88 1.71 -7.00
CA ILE A 5 3.56 1.38 -6.45
C ILE A 5 3.20 2.46 -5.44
N ALA A 6 2.02 3.08 -5.58
CA ALA A 6 1.47 3.95 -4.56
C ALA A 6 0.13 3.37 -4.09
N ASN A 7 0.05 3.07 -2.80
CA ASN A 7 -1.13 2.42 -2.25
C ASN A 7 -1.44 2.94 -0.84
N ALA A 8 -2.71 3.30 -0.61
CA ALA A 8 -3.16 3.86 0.65
C ALA A 8 -3.01 2.87 1.81
N TYR A 9 -3.50 1.64 1.61
CA TYR A 9 -3.42 0.55 2.59
C TYR A 9 -2.62 -0.60 2.02
N PHE A 10 -1.42 -0.77 2.54
CA PHE A 10 -0.46 -1.76 2.06
C PHE A 10 -0.27 -2.88 3.07
N PHE A 11 -0.96 -3.96 2.86
CA PHE A 11 -0.82 -5.20 3.63
C PHE A 11 -1.00 -6.43 2.73
N PRO A 12 -0.17 -6.58 1.69
CA PRO A 12 -0.37 -7.60 0.66
C PRO A 12 -0.08 -9.00 1.16
N GLY A 13 -0.62 -9.98 0.44
CA GLY A 13 -0.30 -11.38 0.67
C GLY A 13 1.17 -11.72 0.34
N TYR A 14 1.65 -12.86 0.83
CA TYR A 14 3.04 -13.32 0.66
C TYR A 14 3.52 -13.35 -0.79
N ARG A 15 2.66 -13.70 -1.74
CA ARG A 15 3.04 -13.80 -3.17
C ARG A 15 3.55 -12.45 -3.69
N LEU A 16 2.86 -11.36 -3.40
CA LEU A 16 3.27 -10.01 -3.84
C LEU A 16 4.53 -9.55 -3.10
N LEU A 17 4.62 -9.78 -1.79
CA LEU A 17 5.83 -9.48 -1.01
C LEU A 17 7.07 -10.17 -1.57
N HIS A 18 6.96 -11.47 -1.87
CA HIS A 18 8.05 -12.23 -2.48
C HIS A 18 8.38 -11.72 -3.89
N ALA A 19 7.37 -11.41 -4.71
CA ALA A 19 7.57 -10.90 -6.06
C ALA A 19 8.33 -9.57 -6.06
N MET A 20 7.94 -8.61 -5.20
CA MET A 20 8.61 -7.32 -5.06
C MET A 20 10.08 -7.49 -4.63
N ARG A 21 10.31 -8.29 -3.59
CA ARG A 21 11.66 -8.59 -3.11
C ARG A 21 12.53 -9.27 -4.16
N ASN A 22 11.98 -10.26 -4.85
CA ASN A 22 12.71 -10.97 -5.90
C ASN A 22 13.01 -10.06 -7.09
N ALA A 23 12.10 -9.16 -7.46
CA ALA A 23 12.34 -8.16 -8.49
C ALA A 23 13.50 -7.23 -8.08
N ALA A 24 13.47 -6.70 -6.85
CA ALA A 24 14.55 -5.85 -6.35
C ALA A 24 15.90 -6.57 -6.33
N ARG A 25 15.95 -7.83 -5.91
CA ARG A 25 17.18 -8.66 -5.92
C ARG A 25 17.72 -8.93 -7.32
N ARG A 26 16.87 -8.91 -8.35
CA ARG A 26 17.29 -9.00 -9.76
C ARG A 26 17.73 -7.65 -10.35
N GLY A 27 17.80 -6.60 -9.53
CA GLY A 27 18.22 -5.27 -9.97
C GLY A 27 17.11 -4.36 -10.48
N VAL A 28 15.82 -4.73 -10.32
CA VAL A 28 14.69 -3.84 -10.60
C VAL A 28 14.60 -2.81 -9.49
N ARG A 29 14.48 -1.52 -9.82
CA ARG A 29 14.19 -0.47 -8.85
C ARG A 29 12.73 -0.55 -8.44
N VAL A 30 12.45 -1.12 -7.28
CA VAL A 30 11.09 -1.22 -6.74
C VAL A 30 10.90 -0.14 -5.70
N LYS A 31 10.04 0.84 -6.01
CA LYS A 31 9.65 1.94 -5.12
C LYS A 31 8.22 1.71 -4.64
N LEU A 32 8.01 1.84 -3.36
CA LEU A 32 6.71 1.69 -2.71
C LEU A 32 6.37 2.96 -1.95
N ILE A 33 5.31 3.66 -2.36
CA ILE A 33 4.77 4.83 -1.65
C ILE A 33 3.57 4.35 -0.82
N VAL A 34 3.61 4.60 0.47
CA VAL A 34 2.55 4.23 1.41
C VAL A 34 2.11 5.44 2.23
N GLN A 35 0.93 5.36 2.82
CA GLN A 35 0.45 6.37 3.75
C GLN A 35 1.32 6.39 5.02
N GLY A 36 1.93 7.54 5.33
CA GLY A 36 2.75 7.72 6.52
C GLY A 36 1.93 7.83 7.82
N GLU A 37 0.77 8.48 7.73
CA GLU A 37 -0.18 8.68 8.83
C GLU A 37 -1.57 8.15 8.42
N PRO A 38 -1.79 6.82 8.42
CA PRO A 38 -3.09 6.26 8.09
C PRO A 38 -4.13 6.51 9.20
N ASP A 39 -5.38 6.63 8.80
CA ASP A 39 -6.52 6.86 9.69
C ASP A 39 -6.67 5.76 10.76
N MET A 40 -6.26 4.54 10.42
CA MET A 40 -6.26 3.40 11.32
C MET A 40 -4.83 3.07 11.79
N PRO A 41 -4.51 3.24 13.08
CA PRO A 41 -3.17 2.94 13.62
C PRO A 41 -2.72 1.49 13.36
N ILE A 42 -3.64 0.55 13.35
CA ILE A 42 -3.35 -0.88 13.09
C ILE A 42 -2.79 -1.10 11.68
N VAL A 43 -3.21 -0.31 10.70
CA VAL A 43 -2.68 -0.36 9.32
C VAL A 43 -1.22 0.08 9.30
N LYS A 44 -0.89 1.13 10.05
CA LYS A 44 0.50 1.61 10.20
C LYS A 44 1.39 0.54 10.83
N VAL A 45 0.91 -0.11 11.89
CA VAL A 45 1.64 -1.19 12.54
C VAL A 45 1.83 -2.36 11.56
N GLY A 46 0.77 -2.78 10.88
CA GLY A 46 0.83 -3.86 9.90
C GLY A 46 1.81 -3.58 8.76
N ALA A 47 1.76 -2.38 8.18
CA ALA A 47 2.70 -1.97 7.13
C ALA A 47 4.16 -1.97 7.62
N ARG A 48 4.41 -1.41 8.80
CA ARG A 48 5.77 -1.34 9.39
C ARG A 48 6.38 -2.70 9.72
N LEU A 49 5.56 -3.70 10.03
CA LEU A 49 6.04 -5.08 10.21
C LEU A 49 6.67 -5.65 8.93
N LEU A 50 6.18 -5.20 7.76
CA LEU A 50 6.67 -5.65 6.46
C LEU A 50 7.90 -4.88 5.99
N TYR A 51 8.16 -3.69 6.54
CA TYR A 51 9.26 -2.82 6.10
C TYR A 51 10.62 -3.53 6.18
N ASN A 52 10.90 -4.19 7.31
CA ASN A 52 12.16 -4.92 7.49
C ASN A 52 12.38 -5.97 6.39
N TYR A 53 11.34 -6.72 6.05
CA TYR A 53 11.40 -7.75 5.03
C TYR A 53 11.67 -7.18 3.64
N LEU A 54 10.99 -6.07 3.30
CA LEU A 54 11.07 -5.44 1.99
C LEU A 54 12.36 -4.64 1.81
N VAL A 55 12.72 -3.78 2.79
CA VAL A 55 13.93 -2.94 2.75
C VAL A 55 15.18 -3.81 2.65
N LYS A 56 15.30 -4.87 3.47
CA LYS A 56 16.40 -5.85 3.36
C LYS A 56 16.40 -6.63 2.05
N GLY A 57 15.30 -6.65 1.33
CA GLY A 57 15.19 -7.21 0.00
C GLY A 57 15.59 -6.26 -1.11
N GLY A 58 15.90 -4.99 -0.79
CA GLY A 58 16.25 -3.95 -1.76
C GLY A 58 15.07 -3.10 -2.26
N VAL A 59 13.86 -3.28 -1.68
CA VAL A 59 12.71 -2.44 -1.99
C VAL A 59 12.86 -1.10 -1.29
N GLN A 60 12.66 -0.01 -2.02
CA GLN A 60 12.69 1.34 -1.48
C GLN A 60 11.28 1.73 -1.02
N ILE A 61 11.12 2.02 0.26
CA ILE A 61 9.83 2.39 0.85
C ILE A 61 9.85 3.89 1.16
N TYR A 62 8.73 4.55 0.85
CA TYR A 62 8.53 5.98 1.04
C TYR A 62 7.20 6.22 1.75
N GLU A 63 7.23 6.92 2.89
CA GLU A 63 6.04 7.35 3.62
C GLU A 63 5.62 8.74 3.12
N TYR A 64 4.45 8.82 2.48
CA TYR A 64 3.84 10.08 2.09
C TYR A 64 3.22 10.77 3.32
N ARG A 65 3.54 12.06 3.55
CA ARG A 65 3.21 12.74 4.81
C ARG A 65 2.44 14.06 4.67
N ARG A 66 2.27 14.56 3.46
CA ARG A 66 1.67 15.89 3.25
C ARG A 66 0.17 15.92 3.58
N ARG A 67 -0.55 14.87 3.23
CA ARG A 67 -2.01 14.72 3.41
C ARG A 67 -2.38 13.24 3.32
N PRO A 68 -3.64 12.84 3.61
CA PRO A 68 -4.05 11.46 3.41
C PRO A 68 -3.82 11.00 1.97
N LEU A 69 -3.09 9.90 1.79
CA LEU A 69 -2.90 9.24 0.50
C LEU A 69 -4.09 8.33 0.22
N HIS A 70 -4.76 8.53 -0.90
CA HIS A 70 -5.84 7.64 -1.33
C HIS A 70 -5.56 6.99 -2.71
N GLY A 71 -4.31 7.05 -3.17
CA GLY A 71 -3.86 6.45 -4.41
C GLY A 71 -3.86 4.92 -4.35
N LYS A 72 -4.23 4.30 -5.46
CA LYS A 72 -4.11 2.86 -5.71
C LYS A 72 -3.66 2.69 -7.15
N VAL A 73 -2.37 2.91 -7.34
CA VAL A 73 -1.75 2.92 -8.66
C VAL A 73 -0.44 2.17 -8.65
N ALA A 74 -0.10 1.57 -9.77
CA ALA A 74 1.23 1.05 -10.00
C ALA A 74 1.64 1.30 -11.46
N LEU A 75 2.93 1.46 -11.69
CA LEU A 75 3.50 1.48 -13.02
C LEU A 75 4.73 0.57 -13.10
N MET A 76 5.00 0.09 -14.28
CA MET A 76 6.17 -0.71 -14.59
C MET A 76 6.78 -0.22 -15.89
N ASP A 77 8.01 0.21 -15.80
CA ASP A 77 8.77 0.78 -16.91
C ASP A 77 7.98 1.91 -17.63
N ASP A 78 7.93 1.92 -18.96
CA ASP A 78 7.35 3.02 -19.75
C ASP A 78 6.04 2.66 -20.45
N HIS A 79 5.47 1.50 -20.21
CA HIS A 79 4.37 0.99 -21.04
C HIS A 79 3.25 0.27 -20.27
N TRP A 80 3.37 0.07 -18.97
CA TRP A 80 2.34 -0.59 -18.19
C TRP A 80 2.02 0.20 -16.92
N ALA A 81 0.74 0.44 -16.71
CA ALA A 81 0.24 1.02 -15.48
C ALA A 81 -1.10 0.40 -15.07
N THR A 82 -1.42 0.50 -13.81
CA THR A 82 -2.76 0.21 -13.29
C THR A 82 -3.22 1.33 -12.36
N VAL A 83 -4.50 1.67 -12.48
CA VAL A 83 -5.17 2.65 -11.63
C VAL A 83 -6.53 2.07 -11.25
N GLY A 84 -6.90 2.17 -9.98
CA GLY A 84 -8.19 1.63 -9.55
C GLY A 84 -8.54 1.90 -8.11
N SER A 85 -9.52 1.14 -7.63
CA SER A 85 -10.05 1.24 -6.27
C SER A 85 -9.42 0.26 -5.30
N SER A 86 -8.73 -0.80 -5.78
CA SER A 86 -8.22 -1.88 -4.94
C SER A 86 -7.03 -1.46 -4.09
N ASN A 87 -7.17 -1.51 -2.78
CA ASN A 87 -6.03 -1.51 -1.89
C ASN A 87 -5.29 -2.85 -1.95
N LEU A 88 -4.00 -2.82 -1.65
CA LEU A 88 -3.18 -4.03 -1.53
C LEU A 88 -3.32 -4.61 -0.11
N ASP A 89 -4.54 -5.00 0.25
CA ASP A 89 -4.88 -5.64 1.51
C ASP A 89 -5.89 -6.78 1.29
N PRO A 90 -6.01 -7.75 2.23
CA PRO A 90 -6.87 -8.90 2.06
C PRO A 90 -8.36 -8.58 1.96
N LEU A 91 -8.84 -7.48 2.57
CA LEU A 91 -10.25 -7.08 2.50
C LEU A 91 -10.60 -6.61 1.11
N SER A 92 -9.83 -5.66 0.58
CA SER A 92 -10.03 -5.14 -0.77
C SER A 92 -9.92 -6.23 -1.82
N LEU A 93 -8.94 -7.13 -1.68
CA LEU A 93 -8.68 -8.16 -2.69
C LEU A 93 -9.63 -9.38 -2.62
N SER A 94 -10.39 -9.56 -1.54
CA SER A 94 -11.21 -10.75 -1.32
C SER A 94 -12.69 -10.49 -1.13
N LEU A 95 -13.08 -9.34 -0.58
CA LEU A 95 -14.44 -9.08 -0.13
C LEU A 95 -15.09 -7.86 -0.77
N ASN A 96 -14.29 -6.88 -1.20
CA ASN A 96 -14.85 -5.66 -1.80
C ASN A 96 -15.09 -5.85 -3.30
N LEU A 97 -16.09 -5.15 -3.81
CA LEU A 97 -16.26 -4.95 -5.24
C LEU A 97 -15.29 -3.85 -5.69
N GLU A 98 -14.26 -4.23 -6.40
CA GLU A 98 -13.19 -3.34 -6.82
C GLU A 98 -13.06 -3.32 -8.33
N ALA A 99 -12.65 -2.17 -8.86
CA ALA A 99 -12.39 -2.00 -10.28
C ALA A 99 -10.99 -1.44 -10.50
N ASN A 100 -10.24 -2.06 -11.41
CA ASN A 100 -8.92 -1.59 -11.79
C ASN A 100 -8.79 -1.56 -13.31
N LEU A 101 -8.22 -0.48 -13.82
CA LEU A 101 -7.85 -0.35 -15.21
C LEU A 101 -6.40 -0.76 -15.39
N ILE A 102 -6.12 -1.53 -16.43
CA ILE A 102 -4.77 -1.82 -16.91
C ILE A 102 -4.55 -0.99 -18.17
N ILE A 103 -3.50 -0.20 -18.19
CA ILE A 103 -3.23 0.80 -19.21
C ILE A 103 -1.88 0.49 -19.86
N HIS A 104 -1.90 0.32 -21.18
CA HIS A 104 -0.72 0.10 -22.01
C HIS A 104 -0.50 1.31 -22.92
N ASP A 105 -0.20 2.47 -22.32
CA ASP A 105 0.02 3.72 -23.02
C ASP A 105 1.25 4.43 -22.46
N ARG A 106 2.17 4.81 -23.33
CA ARG A 106 3.45 5.42 -22.93
C ARG A 106 3.27 6.84 -22.40
N GLN A 107 2.39 7.63 -23.01
CA GLN A 107 2.16 9.02 -22.60
C GLN A 107 1.50 9.06 -21.22
N PHE A 108 0.48 8.25 -21.01
CA PHE A 108 -0.15 8.09 -19.71
C PHE A 108 0.87 7.63 -18.65
N ASN A 109 1.67 6.62 -18.99
CA ASN A 109 2.66 6.07 -18.08
C ASN A 109 3.72 7.10 -17.69
N GLN A 110 4.19 7.91 -18.66
CA GLN A 110 5.13 8.99 -18.38
C GLN A 110 4.50 10.06 -17.47
N THR A 111 3.28 10.49 -17.75
CA THR A 111 2.55 11.46 -16.90
C THR A 111 2.37 10.94 -15.48
N LEU A 112 1.97 9.67 -15.32
CA LEU A 112 1.83 9.05 -14.01
C LEU A 112 3.17 8.95 -13.29
N ARG A 113 4.24 8.59 -14.00
CA ARG A 113 5.61 8.53 -13.46
C ARG A 113 6.06 9.89 -12.94
N ASP A 114 5.88 10.95 -13.72
CA ASP A 114 6.30 12.30 -13.35
C ASP A 114 5.54 12.78 -12.10
N ASN A 115 4.25 12.49 -12.02
CA ASN A 115 3.46 12.77 -10.82
C ASN A 115 3.95 11.99 -9.60
N LEU A 116 4.18 10.68 -9.72
CA LEU A 116 4.66 9.85 -8.61
C LEU A 116 6.09 10.23 -8.19
N GLN A 117 6.95 10.60 -9.15
CA GLN A 117 8.29 11.10 -8.84
C GLN A 117 8.21 12.44 -8.11
N GLY A 118 7.31 13.33 -8.51
CA GLY A 118 7.05 14.59 -7.78
C GLY A 118 6.61 14.36 -6.33
N LEU A 119 5.78 13.34 -6.07
CA LEU A 119 5.42 12.95 -4.69
C LEU A 119 6.64 12.43 -3.91
N LEU A 120 7.46 11.59 -4.56
CA LEU A 120 8.66 11.02 -3.95
C LEU A 120 9.65 12.11 -3.54
N ASP A 121 9.84 13.12 -4.39
CA ASP A 121 10.85 14.15 -4.20
C ASP A 121 10.42 15.24 -3.19
N ASN A 122 9.12 15.55 -3.12
CA ASN A 122 8.64 16.70 -2.36
C ASN A 122 7.85 16.35 -1.11
N ASP A 123 7.13 15.22 -1.11
CA ASP A 123 6.09 14.95 -0.10
C ASP A 123 6.31 13.63 0.66
N CYS A 124 7.35 12.89 0.31
CA CYS A 124 7.65 11.59 0.93
C CYS A 124 8.92 11.61 1.77
N VAL A 125 8.92 10.81 2.81
CA VAL A 125 10.12 10.49 3.60
C VAL A 125 10.52 9.06 3.31
N ARG A 126 11.77 8.87 2.86
CA ARG A 126 12.30 7.53 2.64
C ARG A 126 12.47 6.81 3.96
N VAL A 127 11.99 5.59 4.03
CA VAL A 127 12.20 4.71 5.18
C VAL A 127 13.63 4.17 5.13
N ASP A 128 14.40 4.49 6.14
CA ASP A 128 15.77 3.99 6.33
C ASP A 128 15.82 2.88 7.41
N ASP A 129 16.99 2.29 7.59
CA ASP A 129 17.20 1.21 8.56
C ASP A 129 16.94 1.64 10.01
N SER A 130 17.01 2.94 10.33
CA SER A 130 16.74 3.46 11.68
C SER A 130 15.25 3.47 12.03
N MET A 131 14.40 3.61 11.00
CA MET A 131 12.95 3.60 11.12
C MET A 131 12.37 2.18 11.16
N VAL A 132 13.20 1.18 10.83
CA VAL A 132 12.79 -0.22 10.78
C VAL A 132 13.01 -0.87 12.17
N PRO A 133 12.01 -1.55 12.75
CA PRO A 133 12.18 -2.22 14.04
C PRO A 133 13.37 -3.17 14.03
N LYS A 134 14.25 -3.07 15.05
CA LYS A 134 15.39 -3.98 15.19
C LYS A 134 14.92 -5.42 15.24
N ARG A 135 15.61 -6.29 14.50
CA ARG A 135 15.30 -7.72 14.43
C ARG A 135 15.70 -8.42 15.73
N THR A 136 14.80 -8.42 16.70
CA THR A 136 14.87 -9.27 17.88
C THR A 136 13.93 -10.46 17.63
N TRP A 137 14.26 -11.64 18.15
CA TRP A 137 13.39 -12.83 18.05
C TRP A 137 11.95 -12.57 18.51
N TRP A 138 11.79 -11.75 19.54
CA TRP A 138 10.51 -11.28 20.05
C TRP A 138 9.75 -10.41 19.04
N ASN A 139 10.45 -9.50 18.34
CA ASN A 139 9.84 -8.65 17.32
C ASN A 139 9.47 -9.46 16.08
N LEU A 140 10.27 -10.46 15.73
CA LEU A 140 9.97 -11.36 14.63
C LEU A 140 8.73 -12.21 14.92
N GLY A 141 8.65 -12.81 16.12
CA GLY A 141 7.48 -13.59 16.56
C GLY A 141 6.21 -12.75 16.59
N LYS A 142 6.27 -11.53 17.17
CA LYS A 142 5.15 -10.58 17.18
C LYS A 142 4.74 -10.18 15.75
N SER A 143 5.70 -9.96 14.86
CA SER A 143 5.43 -9.59 13.48
C SER A 143 4.72 -10.71 12.73
N VAL A 144 5.18 -11.94 12.87
CA VAL A 144 4.56 -13.12 12.24
C VAL A 144 3.14 -13.32 12.80
N LEU A 145 2.98 -13.27 14.12
CA LEU A 145 1.68 -13.42 14.76
C LEU A 145 0.71 -12.32 14.34
N ALA A 146 1.14 -11.05 14.39
CA ALA A 146 0.34 -9.92 13.96
C ALA A 146 0.00 -10.01 12.47
N PHE A 147 0.94 -10.45 11.63
CA PHE A 147 0.70 -10.65 10.20
C PHE A 147 -0.38 -11.73 9.97
N HIS A 148 -0.28 -12.88 10.64
CA HIS A 148 -1.28 -13.94 10.53
C HIS A 148 -2.64 -13.50 11.07
N PHE A 149 -2.67 -12.81 12.20
CA PHE A 149 -3.90 -12.26 12.78
C PHE A 149 -4.58 -11.27 11.81
N LEU A 150 -3.85 -10.26 11.32
CA LEU A 150 -4.37 -9.27 10.40
C LEU A 150 -4.80 -9.88 9.05
N ARG A 151 -4.12 -10.91 8.58
CA ARG A 151 -4.50 -11.62 7.35
C ARG A 151 -5.82 -12.37 7.48
N HIS A 152 -6.11 -12.91 8.65
CA HIS A 152 -7.36 -13.64 8.91
C HIS A 152 -8.45 -12.73 9.49
N PHE A 153 -8.12 -11.48 9.80
CA PHE A 153 -9.06 -10.48 10.31
C PHE A 153 -10.33 -10.33 9.43
N PRO A 154 -10.28 -10.37 8.08
CA PRO A 154 -11.48 -10.35 7.25
C PRO A 154 -12.46 -11.49 7.55
N ALA A 155 -11.96 -12.69 7.83
CA ALA A 155 -12.82 -13.82 8.19
C ALA A 155 -13.48 -13.63 9.58
N MET A 156 -12.86 -12.83 10.46
CA MET A 156 -13.37 -12.49 11.78
C MET A 156 -14.34 -11.30 11.77
N VAL A 157 -14.26 -10.42 10.75
CA VAL A 157 -15.14 -9.24 10.61
C VAL A 157 -16.61 -9.66 10.38
N GLY A 158 -16.85 -10.82 9.77
CA GLY A 158 -18.22 -11.38 9.68
C GLY A 158 -18.88 -11.66 11.03
N TRP A 159 -18.12 -11.60 12.12
CA TRP A 159 -18.58 -11.76 13.51
C TRP A 159 -18.88 -10.40 14.18
N LEU A 160 -18.46 -9.29 13.59
CA LEU A 160 -18.76 -7.95 14.07
C LEU A 160 -20.15 -7.53 13.57
N PRO A 161 -20.96 -6.83 14.41
CA PRO A 161 -22.26 -6.33 13.96
C PRO A 161 -22.09 -5.42 12.74
N ALA A 162 -22.90 -5.66 11.71
CA ALA A 162 -22.87 -4.88 10.48
C ALA A 162 -23.03 -3.39 10.81
N HIS A 163 -22.08 -2.58 10.38
CA HIS A 163 -22.22 -1.12 10.47
C HIS A 163 -23.29 -0.68 9.47
N THR A 164 -24.48 -0.40 9.96
CA THR A 164 -25.55 0.22 9.15
C THR A 164 -25.23 1.70 9.02
N PRO A 165 -24.87 2.19 7.82
CA PRO A 165 -24.63 3.62 7.62
C PRO A 165 -25.91 4.40 7.85
N THR A 166 -25.87 5.40 8.73
CA THR A 166 -26.97 6.33 8.96
C THR A 166 -27.01 7.28 7.75
N LEU A 167 -27.94 7.07 6.83
CA LEU A 167 -28.16 7.97 5.71
C LEU A 167 -28.87 9.23 6.22
N ALA A 168 -28.15 10.35 6.27
CA ALA A 168 -28.76 11.66 6.47
C ALA A 168 -29.32 12.15 5.13
N ARG A 169 -30.61 12.52 5.08
CA ARG A 169 -31.18 13.23 3.92
C ARG A 169 -30.54 14.62 3.87
N VAL A 170 -29.82 14.89 2.80
CA VAL A 170 -29.39 16.26 2.49
C VAL A 170 -30.62 17.02 2.02
N ALA A 171 -31.02 18.07 2.77
CA ALA A 171 -32.07 18.96 2.33
C ALA A 171 -31.69 19.61 0.99
N PRO A 172 -32.66 19.74 0.05
CA PRO A 172 -32.38 20.44 -1.21
C PRO A 172 -31.97 21.89 -0.92
N PRO A 173 -31.10 22.49 -1.72
CA PRO A 173 -30.73 23.89 -1.54
C PRO A 173 -31.99 24.76 -1.63
N VAL A 174 -32.13 25.66 -0.69
CA VAL A 174 -33.19 26.69 -0.70
C VAL A 174 -32.94 27.57 -1.92
N GLN A 175 -33.95 27.68 -2.81
CA GLN A 175 -33.91 28.56 -3.98
C GLN A 175 -34.03 30.02 -3.56
#